data_9c47e3922ed4a9582b76ed4b8d84f091
#
_entry.id   9c47e3922ed4a9582b76ed4b8d84f091
#
_cell.length_a   1.000
_cell.length_b   1.000
_cell.length_c   1.000
_cell.angle_alpha   90.00
_cell.angle_beta   90.00
_cell.angle_gamma   90.00
#
_symmetry.space_group_name_H-M   'P 1'
#
loop_
_entity.id
_entity.type
_entity.pdbx_description
1 polymer ?
#
loop_
_entity_poly.entity_id
_entity_poly.type
_entity_poly.pdbx_seq_one_letter_code
_entity_poly.pdbx_strand_id
1 'polypeptide(L)'
;MAPVFLALFATASAQTFDIRIPGEFHKIVPAKAELKKLAGGLHFVEGPAWFDRDGGYLIFSDIPAEKLMRWNATDGLTLFRTNSHGANGNCVDRDGRLVTCEHLSRRVTTTDRDGTIRTLAERYRGGRFNSPNDVVVKSDRTVWFSDPDYGLGNAPREVPGMYIYRLEPRTGEKMPVVMDCDHPNGLCFSPDEKRLYVADSGKPHQIMVYDVQKNGTVNNGRVFCVIDKGLPDGLRCDTAGRVFSSAGDGVQIFTPKGELIGKILVPETPANVCFGRRNRRTLFITARTSLYCIDLDVKGAKLN
;
A
#
# COMPACT_ATOMS: atom_id res chain seq x y z
N MET A 1 3.90 -18.08 60.28
CA MET A 1 4.47 -17.74 58.94
C MET A 1 3.56 -18.36 57.88
N ALA A 2 2.79 -17.55 57.17
CA ALA A 2 1.93 -18.02 56.08
C ALA A 2 2.72 -17.99 54.78
N PRO A 3 2.60 -18.95 53.87
CA PRO A 3 3.32 -18.98 52.62
C PRO A 3 2.67 -17.96 51.66
N VAL A 4 3.53 -17.06 51.12
CA VAL A 4 3.19 -16.14 50.03
C VAL A 4 3.19 -16.96 48.72
N PHE A 5 2.03 -17.23 48.16
CA PHE A 5 1.92 -17.74 46.80
C PHE A 5 2.20 -16.62 45.79
N LEU A 6 3.35 -16.68 45.15
CA LEU A 6 3.66 -15.83 44.00
C LEU A 6 2.92 -16.40 42.79
N ALA A 7 1.81 -15.79 42.40
CA ALA A 7 1.14 -16.10 41.15
C ALA A 7 1.97 -15.60 39.97
N LEU A 8 2.62 -16.51 39.24
CA LEU A 8 3.19 -16.22 37.93
C LEU A 8 2.02 -15.98 36.95
N PHE A 9 1.76 -14.73 36.63
CA PHE A 9 0.94 -14.40 35.47
C PHE A 9 1.78 -14.68 34.23
N ALA A 10 1.56 -15.81 33.58
CA ALA A 10 2.01 -16.04 32.21
C ALA A 10 1.26 -15.05 31.31
N THR A 11 1.94 -14.02 30.86
CA THR A 11 1.44 -13.17 29.77
C THR A 11 1.38 -14.04 28.53
N ALA A 12 0.16 -14.41 28.11
CA ALA A 12 -0.05 -15.05 26.82
C ALA A 12 0.55 -14.10 25.76
N SER A 13 1.60 -14.52 25.06
CA SER A 13 2.09 -13.79 23.91
C SER A 13 0.95 -13.70 22.89
N ALA A 14 0.57 -12.50 22.47
CA ALA A 14 -0.45 -12.32 21.46
C ALA A 14 -0.06 -13.14 20.23
N GLN A 15 -0.99 -13.92 19.69
CA GLN A 15 -0.77 -14.71 18.49
C GLN A 15 -0.40 -13.78 17.34
N THR A 16 0.78 -13.95 16.75
CA THR A 16 1.27 -13.06 15.66
C THR A 16 0.77 -13.53 14.29
N PHE A 17 0.32 -14.78 14.17
CA PHE A 17 -0.07 -15.37 12.88
C PHE A 17 -1.39 -16.13 12.99
N ASP A 18 -2.24 -16.03 11.95
CA ASP A 18 -3.39 -16.90 11.70
C ASP A 18 -3.05 -17.73 10.45
N ILE A 19 -2.86 -19.04 10.63
CA ILE A 19 -2.35 -19.94 9.59
C ILE A 19 -3.51 -20.76 9.03
N ARG A 20 -3.79 -20.61 7.72
CA ARG A 20 -4.87 -21.32 7.04
C ARG A 20 -4.38 -22.48 6.19
N ILE A 21 -3.26 -22.28 5.46
CA ILE A 21 -2.59 -23.31 4.64
C ILE A 21 -1.14 -23.46 5.13
N PRO A 22 -0.87 -24.32 6.15
CA PRO A 22 0.43 -24.39 6.81
C PRO A 22 1.62 -24.61 5.86
N GLY A 23 1.46 -25.52 4.86
CA GLY A 23 2.52 -25.83 3.91
C GLY A 23 2.90 -24.67 2.98
N GLU A 24 1.96 -23.73 2.71
CA GLU A 24 2.26 -22.51 1.94
C GLU A 24 2.72 -21.38 2.87
N PHE A 25 2.11 -21.24 4.04
CA PHE A 25 2.43 -20.17 4.99
C PHE A 25 3.91 -20.23 5.44
N HIS A 26 4.40 -21.42 5.77
CA HIS A 26 5.78 -21.60 6.24
C HIS A 26 6.85 -21.44 5.14
N LYS A 27 6.46 -21.45 3.86
CA LYS A 27 7.34 -21.03 2.75
C LYS A 27 7.48 -19.51 2.64
N ILE A 28 6.59 -18.75 3.27
CA ILE A 28 6.50 -17.29 3.22
C ILE A 28 7.07 -16.69 4.49
N VAL A 29 6.58 -17.17 5.63
CA VAL A 29 6.89 -16.63 6.96
C VAL A 29 7.81 -17.62 7.68
N PRO A 30 9.09 -17.25 7.92
CA PRO A 30 10.02 -18.11 8.66
C PRO A 30 9.49 -18.44 10.06
N ALA A 31 9.80 -19.62 10.59
CA ALA A 31 9.36 -20.04 11.92
C ALA A 31 9.81 -19.09 13.06
N LYS A 32 10.90 -18.35 12.86
CA LYS A 32 11.42 -17.36 13.81
C LYS A 32 11.14 -15.92 13.39
N ALA A 33 10.19 -15.71 12.46
CA ALA A 33 9.82 -14.36 12.05
C ALA A 33 9.17 -13.60 13.22
N GLU A 34 9.58 -12.36 13.39
CA GLU A 34 9.06 -11.46 14.41
C GLU A 34 8.52 -10.20 13.75
N LEU A 35 7.30 -9.82 14.12
CA LEU A 35 6.75 -8.52 13.78
C LEU A 35 7.40 -7.47 14.69
N LYS A 36 8.13 -6.52 14.11
CA LYS A 36 8.84 -5.47 14.83
C LYS A 36 8.17 -4.12 14.63
N LYS A 37 7.90 -3.41 15.71
CA LYS A 37 7.50 -2.00 15.67
C LYS A 37 8.76 -1.16 15.48
N LEU A 38 8.82 -0.39 14.39
CA LEU A 38 9.96 0.46 14.03
C LEU A 38 9.81 1.89 14.50
N ALA A 39 8.57 2.40 14.50
CA ALA A 39 8.22 3.74 14.92
C ALA A 39 6.77 3.79 15.40
N GLY A 40 6.43 4.82 16.17
CA GLY A 40 5.08 5.09 16.65
C GLY A 40 4.91 6.54 17.06
N GLY A 41 3.72 6.89 17.61
CA GLY A 41 3.43 8.26 18.02
C GLY A 41 3.07 9.18 16.84
N LEU A 42 2.68 8.59 15.70
CA LEU A 42 2.18 9.27 14.52
C LEU A 42 0.64 9.39 14.59
N HIS A 43 -0.03 9.90 13.55
CA HIS A 43 -1.48 10.08 13.55
C HIS A 43 -2.21 9.02 12.72
N PHE A 44 -1.98 9.01 11.41
CA PHE A 44 -2.48 7.98 10.51
C PHE A 44 -1.49 7.80 9.35
N VAL A 45 -0.77 6.68 9.39
CA VAL A 45 0.34 6.44 8.46
C VAL A 45 -0.04 5.54 7.30
N GLU A 46 0.43 5.93 6.10
CA GLU A 46 0.03 5.37 4.83
C GLU A 46 1.16 5.42 3.79
N GLY A 47 0.93 4.76 2.65
CA GLY A 47 1.70 4.89 1.43
C GLY A 47 3.20 4.61 1.58
N PRO A 48 3.62 3.46 2.11
CA PRO A 48 5.03 3.15 2.27
C PRO A 48 5.70 2.90 0.91
N ALA A 49 6.83 3.55 0.67
CA ALA A 49 7.64 3.42 -0.53
C ALA A 49 9.13 3.27 -0.18
N TRP A 50 9.77 2.20 -0.65
CA TRP A 50 11.16 1.92 -0.35
C TRP A 50 12.10 2.44 -1.44
N PHE A 51 13.15 3.15 -1.04
CA PHE A 51 14.25 3.60 -1.87
C PHE A 51 15.50 2.76 -1.62
N ASP A 52 16.09 2.17 -2.68
CA ASP A 52 17.33 1.37 -2.61
C ASP A 52 18.61 2.22 -2.61
N ARG A 53 18.50 3.54 -2.70
CA ARG A 53 19.63 4.48 -2.68
C ARG A 53 19.99 4.92 -1.26
N ASP A 54 21.14 5.55 -1.08
CA ASP A 54 21.60 6.19 0.17
C ASP A 54 21.54 5.23 1.39
N GLY A 55 21.95 3.97 1.20
CA GLY A 55 21.89 2.94 2.23
C GLY A 55 20.53 2.28 2.42
N GLY A 56 19.52 2.75 1.70
CA GLY A 56 18.13 2.26 1.76
C GLY A 56 17.28 2.96 2.83
N TYR A 57 16.13 3.46 2.42
CA TYR A 57 15.19 4.11 3.33
C TYR A 57 13.74 3.99 2.85
N LEU A 58 12.82 4.07 3.79
CA LEU A 58 11.38 4.11 3.56
C LEU A 58 10.89 5.55 3.64
N ILE A 59 10.05 5.95 2.68
CA ILE A 59 9.19 7.13 2.79
C ILE A 59 7.77 6.66 3.02
N PHE A 60 7.00 7.34 3.86
CA PHE A 60 5.59 7.10 4.07
C PHE A 60 4.89 8.38 4.54
N SER A 61 3.59 8.43 4.41
CA SER A 61 2.75 9.58 4.75
C SER A 61 2.27 9.49 6.19
N ASP A 62 2.25 10.61 6.91
CA ASP A 62 1.39 10.86 8.09
C ASP A 62 0.34 11.87 7.65
N ILE A 63 -0.80 11.35 7.19
CA ILE A 63 -1.80 12.12 6.43
C ILE A 63 -2.33 13.31 7.23
N PRO A 64 -2.86 13.14 8.48
CA PRO A 64 -3.43 14.26 9.24
C PRO A 64 -2.38 15.29 9.66
N ALA A 65 -1.12 14.87 9.79
CA ALA A 65 -0.02 15.77 10.12
C ALA A 65 0.49 16.57 8.92
N GLU A 66 0.02 16.26 7.71
CA GLU A 66 0.51 16.81 6.44
C GLU A 66 2.03 16.66 6.29
N LYS A 67 2.54 15.45 6.62
CA LYS A 67 3.98 15.14 6.57
C LYS A 67 4.27 13.92 5.75
N LEU A 68 5.40 13.93 5.06
CA LEU A 68 6.08 12.71 4.66
C LEU A 68 7.19 12.43 5.66
N MET A 69 7.22 11.21 6.14
CA MET A 69 8.20 10.71 7.08
C MET A 69 9.23 9.84 6.36
N ARG A 70 10.44 9.81 6.87
CA ARG A 70 11.51 8.92 6.42
C ARG A 70 11.92 8.01 7.56
N TRP A 71 12.12 6.75 7.25
CA TRP A 71 12.70 5.81 8.18
C TRP A 71 13.88 5.07 7.52
N ASN A 72 14.97 4.90 8.24
CA ASN A 72 16.06 3.98 7.90
C ASN A 72 16.62 3.32 9.17
N ALA A 73 17.46 2.30 9.00
CA ALA A 73 17.99 1.55 10.14
C ALA A 73 19.04 2.31 10.96
N THR A 74 19.67 3.33 10.41
CA THR A 74 20.72 4.12 11.07
C THR A 74 20.14 5.27 11.87
N ASP A 75 19.27 6.07 11.25
CA ASP A 75 18.76 7.32 11.83
C ASP A 75 17.40 7.13 12.52
N GLY A 76 16.75 5.97 12.31
CA GLY A 76 15.38 5.75 12.77
C GLY A 76 14.36 6.60 11.99
N LEU A 77 13.35 7.11 12.70
CA LEU A 77 12.29 7.95 12.14
C LEU A 77 12.73 9.41 12.08
N THR A 78 12.64 10.01 10.91
CA THR A 78 12.95 11.43 10.66
C THR A 78 11.87 12.07 9.78
N LEU A 79 11.82 13.39 9.77
CA LEU A 79 10.95 14.15 8.88
C LEU A 79 11.59 14.21 7.48
N PHE A 80 10.80 13.90 6.44
CA PHE A 80 11.22 14.05 5.04
C PHE A 80 10.71 15.35 4.43
N ARG A 81 9.39 15.65 4.60
CA ARG A 81 8.74 16.84 4.02
C ARG A 81 7.55 17.27 4.89
N THR A 82 7.39 18.58 5.09
CA THR A 82 6.18 19.22 5.62
C THR A 82 5.29 19.69 4.49
N ASN A 83 4.05 20.12 4.81
CA ASN A 83 3.07 20.62 3.84
C ASN A 83 2.87 19.63 2.69
N SER A 84 2.63 18.37 3.04
CA SER A 84 2.46 17.30 2.06
C SER A 84 1.09 17.33 1.37
N HIS A 85 0.24 18.29 1.73
CA HIS A 85 -1.11 18.45 1.18
C HIS A 85 -1.98 17.19 1.31
N GLY A 86 -1.92 16.57 2.48
CA GLY A 86 -2.63 15.31 2.72
C GLY A 86 -2.09 14.17 1.84
N ALA A 87 -0.76 14.11 1.67
CA ALA A 87 -0.15 12.99 0.94
C ALA A 87 -0.59 11.65 1.53
N ASN A 88 -0.95 10.70 0.65
CA ASN A 88 -1.38 9.37 1.03
C ASN A 88 -0.46 8.32 0.38
N GLY A 89 -0.85 7.68 -0.71
CA GLY A 89 -0.07 6.69 -1.42
C GLY A 89 1.20 7.25 -2.05
N ASN A 90 2.27 6.48 -1.98
CA ASN A 90 3.55 6.82 -2.57
C ASN A 90 4.13 5.63 -3.32
N CYS A 91 4.91 5.93 -4.35
CA CYS A 91 5.63 4.95 -5.14
C CYS A 91 6.97 5.54 -5.61
N VAL A 92 7.97 4.69 -5.82
CA VAL A 92 9.23 5.11 -6.45
C VAL A 92 9.15 4.78 -7.94
N ASP A 93 9.39 5.77 -8.79
CA ASP A 93 9.41 5.56 -10.23
C ASP A 93 10.76 4.98 -10.71
N ARG A 94 10.86 4.70 -12.02
CA ARG A 94 12.07 4.11 -12.62
C ARG A 94 13.30 5.03 -12.61
N ASP A 95 13.10 6.32 -12.44
CA ASP A 95 14.19 7.30 -12.34
C ASP A 95 14.58 7.55 -10.88
N GLY A 96 13.95 6.83 -9.93
CA GLY A 96 14.17 6.97 -8.50
C GLY A 96 13.55 8.24 -7.92
N ARG A 97 12.48 8.77 -8.55
CA ARG A 97 11.70 9.89 -8.05
C ARG A 97 10.54 9.36 -7.21
N LEU A 98 10.09 10.16 -6.25
CA LEU A 98 8.90 9.86 -5.48
C LEU A 98 7.65 10.32 -6.24
N VAL A 99 6.73 9.42 -6.50
CA VAL A 99 5.38 9.75 -7.00
C VAL A 99 4.42 9.68 -5.82
N THR A 100 3.60 10.71 -5.63
CA THR A 100 2.73 10.88 -4.45
C THR A 100 1.32 11.25 -4.88
N CYS A 101 0.32 10.59 -4.28
CA CYS A 101 -1.07 11.02 -4.30
C CYS A 101 -1.33 11.99 -3.16
N GLU A 102 -1.92 13.15 -3.44
CA GLU A 102 -2.21 14.19 -2.47
C GLU A 102 -3.72 14.45 -2.37
N HIS A 103 -4.32 14.14 -1.22
CA HIS A 103 -5.76 14.27 -0.99
C HIS A 103 -6.23 15.72 -1.03
N LEU A 104 -5.60 16.60 -0.24
CA LEU A 104 -6.06 17.98 -0.07
C LEU A 104 -5.82 18.84 -1.31
N SER A 105 -4.73 18.62 -2.01
CA SER A 105 -4.47 19.30 -3.29
C SER A 105 -5.15 18.62 -4.48
N ARG A 106 -5.72 17.41 -4.29
CA ARG A 106 -6.49 16.64 -5.29
C ARG A 106 -5.65 16.39 -6.56
N ARG A 107 -4.40 15.97 -6.39
CA ARG A 107 -3.45 15.80 -7.49
C ARG A 107 -2.49 14.63 -7.27
N VAL A 108 -1.83 14.22 -8.34
CA VAL A 108 -0.68 13.31 -8.32
C VAL A 108 0.56 14.12 -8.66
N THR A 109 1.60 13.97 -7.86
CA THR A 109 2.87 14.72 -8.02
C THR A 109 4.05 13.76 -8.18
N THR A 110 5.16 14.29 -8.73
CA THR A 110 6.47 13.66 -8.63
C THR A 110 7.44 14.61 -7.92
N THR A 111 8.32 14.04 -7.09
CA THR A 111 9.40 14.76 -6.42
C THR A 111 10.73 14.27 -6.97
N ASP A 112 11.48 15.15 -7.59
CA ASP A 112 12.80 14.89 -8.12
C ASP A 112 13.84 14.70 -7.00
N ARG A 113 15.06 14.26 -7.32
CA ARG A 113 16.11 14.01 -6.32
C ARG A 113 16.58 15.27 -5.60
N ASP A 114 16.45 16.44 -6.23
CA ASP A 114 16.76 17.75 -5.65
C ASP A 114 15.63 18.32 -4.77
N GLY A 115 14.52 17.57 -4.63
CA GLY A 115 13.35 17.99 -3.87
C GLY A 115 12.32 18.78 -4.67
N THR A 116 12.57 19.08 -5.96
CA THR A 116 11.61 19.79 -6.81
C THR A 116 10.35 18.96 -7.01
N ILE A 117 9.19 19.55 -6.71
CA ILE A 117 7.87 18.91 -6.84
C ILE A 117 7.21 19.39 -8.13
N ARG A 118 6.73 18.44 -8.93
CA ARG A 118 5.98 18.70 -10.17
C ARG A 118 4.64 18.01 -10.14
N THR A 119 3.58 18.71 -10.57
CA THR A 119 2.27 18.10 -10.76
C THR A 119 2.28 17.23 -12.02
N LEU A 120 1.91 15.95 -11.87
CA LEU A 120 1.71 15.02 -12.99
C LEU A 120 0.29 15.09 -13.51
N ALA A 121 -0.70 15.14 -12.60
CA ALA A 121 -2.12 15.25 -12.95
C ALA A 121 -2.93 15.84 -11.79
N GLU A 122 -3.92 16.69 -12.10
CA GLU A 122 -4.85 17.29 -11.13
C GLU A 122 -6.31 17.34 -11.65
N ARG A 123 -6.52 17.11 -12.95
CA ARG A 123 -7.85 17.21 -13.59
C ARG A 123 -8.05 16.12 -14.63
N TYR A 124 -9.30 15.71 -14.77
CA TYR A 124 -9.77 14.88 -15.86
C TYR A 124 -11.00 15.51 -16.52
N ARG A 125 -10.96 15.77 -17.85
CA ARG A 125 -12.03 16.42 -18.63
C ARG A 125 -12.55 17.72 -18.00
N GLY A 126 -11.63 18.53 -17.45
CA GLY A 126 -11.94 19.82 -16.82
C GLY A 126 -12.26 19.76 -15.34
N GLY A 127 -12.76 18.64 -14.80
CA GLY A 127 -13.01 18.44 -13.37
C GLY A 127 -11.74 18.06 -12.59
N ARG A 128 -11.63 18.51 -11.34
CA ARG A 128 -10.55 18.07 -10.44
C ARG A 128 -10.81 16.61 -10.02
N PHE A 129 -9.74 15.86 -9.81
CA PHE A 129 -9.85 14.54 -9.18
C PHE A 129 -10.57 14.60 -7.83
N ASN A 130 -11.08 13.48 -7.35
CA ASN A 130 -11.70 13.42 -6.03
C ASN A 130 -10.63 13.59 -4.93
N SER A 131 -9.93 12.55 -4.61
CA SER A 131 -8.79 12.57 -3.68
C SER A 131 -7.85 11.41 -4.03
N PRO A 132 -6.92 11.60 -5.00
CA PRO A 132 -5.98 10.55 -5.39
C PRO A 132 -5.39 9.86 -4.17
N ASN A 133 -5.50 8.51 -4.12
CA ASN A 133 -5.28 7.75 -2.90
C ASN A 133 -4.01 6.89 -2.97
N ASP A 134 -3.97 5.78 -3.71
CA ASP A 134 -2.76 4.96 -3.86
C ASP A 134 -2.25 4.99 -5.31
N VAL A 135 -0.97 4.66 -5.50
CA VAL A 135 -0.29 4.82 -6.78
C VAL A 135 0.74 3.73 -7.02
N VAL A 136 0.83 3.29 -8.28
CA VAL A 136 1.90 2.42 -8.78
C VAL A 136 2.41 2.92 -10.13
N VAL A 137 3.70 2.68 -10.39
CA VAL A 137 4.32 2.98 -11.68
C VAL A 137 4.63 1.69 -12.39
N LYS A 138 4.10 1.52 -13.60
CA LYS A 138 4.30 0.35 -14.44
C LYS A 138 5.67 0.38 -15.13
N SER A 139 6.15 -0.77 -15.63
CA SER A 139 7.44 -0.89 -16.32
C SER A 139 7.56 0.00 -17.55
N ASP A 140 6.47 0.35 -18.21
CA ASP A 140 6.40 1.28 -19.32
C ASP A 140 6.40 2.77 -18.90
N ARG A 141 6.57 3.06 -17.60
CA ARG A 141 6.59 4.38 -16.96
C ARG A 141 5.23 5.05 -16.82
N THR A 142 4.14 4.40 -17.20
CA THR A 142 2.80 4.90 -16.92
C THR A 142 2.49 4.87 -15.43
N VAL A 143 1.81 5.90 -14.94
CA VAL A 143 1.40 6.05 -13.53
C VAL A 143 -0.06 5.65 -13.42
N TRP A 144 -0.36 4.72 -12.51
CA TRP A 144 -1.71 4.26 -12.25
C TRP A 144 -2.08 4.60 -10.81
N PHE A 145 -3.23 5.22 -10.61
CA PHE A 145 -3.65 5.68 -9.29
C PHE A 145 -5.15 5.55 -9.09
N SER A 146 -5.56 5.33 -7.86
CA SER A 146 -6.96 5.33 -7.44
C SER A 146 -7.41 6.74 -7.05
N ASP A 147 -8.69 7.05 -7.30
CA ASP A 147 -9.29 8.36 -7.02
C ASP A 147 -10.65 8.23 -6.31
N PRO A 148 -10.69 7.63 -5.10
CA PRO A 148 -11.88 7.63 -4.26
C PRO A 148 -12.14 9.01 -3.66
N ASP A 149 -13.21 9.14 -2.89
CA ASP A 149 -13.64 10.43 -2.32
C ASP A 149 -13.28 10.63 -0.83
N TYR A 150 -12.39 9.80 -0.27
CA TYR A 150 -12.01 9.85 1.15
C TYR A 150 -11.54 11.23 1.63
N GLY A 151 -10.80 11.96 0.77
CA GLY A 151 -10.26 13.27 1.09
C GLY A 151 -11.14 14.46 0.71
N LEU A 152 -12.33 14.23 0.14
CA LEU A 152 -13.22 15.33 -0.30
C LEU A 152 -13.93 16.04 0.86
N GLY A 153 -14.12 15.37 2.01
CA GLY A 153 -14.98 15.88 3.06
C GLY A 153 -16.39 16.16 2.50
N ASN A 154 -16.85 17.41 2.60
CA ASN A 154 -18.16 17.84 2.08
C ASN A 154 -18.10 18.43 0.67
N ALA A 155 -16.93 18.47 0.02
CA ALA A 155 -16.82 18.99 -1.33
C ALA A 155 -17.47 18.03 -2.36
N PRO A 156 -18.18 18.55 -3.39
CA PRO A 156 -18.76 17.70 -4.40
C PRO A 156 -17.68 17.08 -5.28
N ARG A 157 -17.96 15.90 -5.83
CA ARG A 157 -17.17 15.31 -6.92
C ARG A 157 -17.32 16.14 -8.19
N GLU A 158 -16.19 16.41 -8.84
CA GLU A 158 -16.14 17.11 -10.13
C GLU A 158 -15.92 16.14 -11.31
N VAL A 159 -15.55 14.89 -11.01
CA VAL A 159 -15.45 13.78 -11.97
C VAL A 159 -16.61 12.81 -11.78
N PRO A 160 -17.00 12.03 -12.82
CA PRO A 160 -18.26 11.26 -12.78
C PRO A 160 -18.30 10.13 -11.73
N GLY A 161 -17.17 9.63 -11.28
CA GLY A 161 -17.12 8.48 -10.36
C GLY A 161 -15.79 8.37 -9.63
N MET A 162 -15.63 7.29 -8.89
CA MET A 162 -14.41 6.89 -8.23
C MET A 162 -13.71 5.84 -9.08
N TYR A 163 -12.57 6.18 -9.67
CA TYR A 163 -11.95 5.40 -10.72
C TYR A 163 -10.49 5.07 -10.41
N ILE A 164 -9.96 4.03 -11.08
CA ILE A 164 -8.52 3.91 -11.28
C ILE A 164 -8.20 4.62 -12.60
N TYR A 165 -7.24 5.54 -12.55
CA TYR A 165 -6.72 6.23 -13.73
C TYR A 165 -5.37 5.68 -14.15
N ARG A 166 -5.15 5.64 -15.47
CA ARG A 166 -3.83 5.51 -16.11
C ARG A 166 -3.40 6.86 -16.64
N LEU A 167 -2.20 7.27 -16.32
CA LEU A 167 -1.56 8.51 -16.78
C LEU A 167 -0.28 8.18 -17.56
N GLU A 168 -0.09 8.79 -18.72
CA GLU A 168 1.17 8.83 -19.44
C GLU A 168 1.90 10.15 -19.08
N PRO A 169 2.96 10.13 -18.25
CA PRO A 169 3.55 11.36 -17.72
C PRO A 169 4.19 12.26 -18.79
N ARG A 170 4.62 11.68 -19.93
CA ARG A 170 5.28 12.44 -21.00
C ARG A 170 4.32 13.29 -21.80
N THR A 171 3.12 12.82 -22.02
CA THR A 171 2.08 13.51 -22.82
C THR A 171 1.04 14.19 -21.95
N GLY A 172 0.92 13.80 -20.69
CA GLY A 172 -0.15 14.20 -19.80
C GLY A 172 -1.49 13.55 -20.12
N GLU A 173 -1.53 12.60 -21.08
CA GLU A 173 -2.72 11.83 -21.41
C GLU A 173 -3.13 10.96 -20.22
N LYS A 174 -4.41 10.98 -19.89
CA LYS A 174 -4.97 10.21 -18.80
C LYS A 174 -6.36 9.69 -19.14
N MET A 175 -6.64 8.48 -18.68
CA MET A 175 -7.93 7.84 -18.87
C MET A 175 -8.33 7.02 -17.65
N PRO A 176 -9.63 6.91 -17.32
CA PRO A 176 -10.10 5.92 -16.37
C PRO A 176 -9.96 4.53 -17.01
N VAL A 177 -9.46 3.59 -16.24
CA VAL A 177 -9.26 2.19 -16.71
C VAL A 177 -10.06 1.19 -15.90
N VAL A 178 -10.41 1.49 -14.63
CA VAL A 178 -11.36 0.75 -13.81
C VAL A 178 -12.44 1.72 -13.33
N MET A 179 -13.71 1.35 -13.52
CA MET A 179 -14.85 2.21 -13.24
C MET A 179 -16.00 1.47 -12.50
N ASP A 180 -15.77 0.23 -12.12
CA ASP A 180 -16.76 -0.70 -11.57
C ASP A 180 -16.49 -1.11 -10.12
N CYS A 181 -15.51 -0.50 -9.44
CA CYS A 181 -15.32 -0.60 -8.00
C CYS A 181 -16.22 0.39 -7.25
N ASP A 182 -16.70 0.01 -6.07
CA ASP A 182 -17.48 0.90 -5.19
C ASP A 182 -16.58 1.98 -4.57
N HIS A 183 -15.45 1.57 -3.91
CA HIS A 183 -14.44 2.49 -3.36
C HIS A 183 -13.04 1.96 -3.66
N PRO A 184 -12.48 2.25 -4.86
CA PRO A 184 -11.15 1.79 -5.23
C PRO A 184 -10.10 2.42 -4.33
N ASN A 185 -9.23 1.59 -3.71
CA ASN A 185 -8.21 1.98 -2.76
C ASN A 185 -6.83 1.56 -3.27
N GLY A 186 -6.15 0.65 -2.60
CA GLY A 186 -4.84 0.16 -3.00
C GLY A 186 -4.85 -0.55 -4.35
N LEU A 187 -3.74 -0.50 -5.06
CA LEU A 187 -3.59 -1.19 -6.34
C LEU A 187 -2.17 -1.74 -6.51
N CYS A 188 -2.04 -2.88 -7.18
CA CYS A 188 -0.75 -3.41 -7.60
C CYS A 188 -0.85 -4.28 -8.84
N PHE A 189 0.25 -4.36 -9.59
CA PHE A 189 0.36 -5.30 -10.71
C PHE A 189 0.85 -6.68 -10.24
N SER A 190 0.48 -7.73 -10.98
CA SER A 190 1.19 -9.01 -10.92
C SER A 190 2.66 -8.83 -11.33
N PRO A 191 3.56 -9.78 -10.99
CA PRO A 191 4.99 -9.67 -11.33
C PRO A 191 5.28 -9.54 -12.83
N ASP A 192 4.41 -10.08 -13.67
CA ASP A 192 4.48 -10.02 -15.14
C ASP A 192 3.70 -8.84 -15.73
N GLU A 193 3.10 -8.00 -14.86
CA GLU A 193 2.28 -6.85 -15.20
C GLU A 193 1.07 -7.13 -16.10
N LYS A 194 0.65 -8.40 -16.23
CA LYS A 194 -0.50 -8.79 -17.03
C LYS A 194 -1.83 -8.72 -16.27
N ARG A 195 -1.77 -8.55 -14.94
CA ARG A 195 -2.93 -8.38 -14.08
C ARG A 195 -2.78 -7.14 -13.24
N LEU A 196 -3.89 -6.43 -13.02
CA LEU A 196 -4.03 -5.35 -12.05
C LEU A 196 -4.95 -5.84 -10.93
N TYR A 197 -4.47 -5.83 -9.71
CA TYR A 197 -5.28 -6.05 -8.50
C TYR A 197 -5.68 -4.71 -7.92
N VAL A 198 -6.93 -4.59 -7.51
CA VAL A 198 -7.51 -3.37 -6.93
C VAL A 198 -8.26 -3.75 -5.66
N ALA A 199 -7.91 -3.12 -4.55
CA ALA A 199 -8.69 -3.18 -3.32
C ALA A 199 -9.98 -2.37 -3.51
N ASP A 200 -11.12 -3.02 -3.40
CA ASP A 200 -12.42 -2.37 -3.33
C ASP A 200 -12.89 -2.35 -1.87
N SER A 201 -12.60 -1.23 -1.20
CA SER A 201 -12.88 -1.03 0.22
C SER A 201 -14.35 -0.68 0.50
N GLY A 202 -15.16 -0.58 -0.55
CA GLY A 202 -16.59 -0.36 -0.45
C GLY A 202 -17.35 -1.57 0.11
N LYS A 203 -18.66 -1.58 -0.03
CA LYS A 203 -19.54 -2.63 0.54
C LYS A 203 -19.13 -4.08 0.25
N PRO A 204 -18.55 -4.42 -0.93
CA PRO A 204 -18.13 -5.81 -1.18
C PRO A 204 -16.93 -6.28 -0.35
N HIS A 205 -16.09 -5.38 0.19
CA HIS A 205 -14.87 -5.71 0.95
C HIS A 205 -14.02 -6.77 0.24
N GLN A 206 -13.69 -6.53 -1.02
CA GLN A 206 -13.07 -7.51 -1.92
C GLN A 206 -11.84 -6.94 -2.63
N ILE A 207 -11.03 -7.84 -3.17
CA ILE A 207 -10.00 -7.47 -4.13
C ILE A 207 -10.50 -7.89 -5.51
N MET A 208 -10.51 -6.94 -6.44
CA MET A 208 -10.79 -7.17 -7.85
C MET A 208 -9.50 -7.47 -8.60
N VAL A 209 -9.60 -8.24 -9.69
CA VAL A 209 -8.49 -8.45 -10.61
C VAL A 209 -8.95 -8.22 -12.05
N TYR A 210 -8.11 -7.53 -12.82
CA TYR A 210 -8.33 -7.18 -14.22
C TYR A 210 -7.16 -7.67 -15.07
N ASP A 211 -7.44 -8.03 -16.32
CA ASP A 211 -6.40 -8.38 -17.28
C ASP A 211 -5.92 -7.11 -18.01
N VAL A 212 -4.63 -6.80 -17.91
CA VAL A 212 -4.01 -5.60 -18.49
C VAL A 212 -3.72 -5.82 -19.97
N GLN A 213 -4.19 -4.92 -20.81
CA GLN A 213 -4.04 -4.99 -22.27
C GLN A 213 -2.81 -4.21 -22.75
N LYS A 214 -2.29 -4.57 -23.93
CA LYS A 214 -1.12 -3.91 -24.54
C LYS A 214 -1.32 -2.41 -24.79
N ASN A 215 -2.56 -1.98 -25.02
CA ASN A 215 -2.92 -0.58 -25.23
C ASN A 215 -3.07 0.21 -23.91
N GLY A 216 -2.81 -0.41 -22.76
CA GLY A 216 -2.92 0.22 -21.44
C GLY A 216 -4.35 0.30 -20.89
N THR A 217 -5.33 -0.36 -21.50
CA THR A 217 -6.65 -0.57 -20.90
C THR A 217 -6.67 -1.86 -20.08
N VAL A 218 -7.78 -2.10 -19.37
CA VAL A 218 -8.01 -3.38 -18.68
C VAL A 218 -9.33 -3.99 -19.14
N ASN A 219 -9.46 -5.30 -19.00
CA ASN A 219 -10.71 -6.04 -19.24
C ASN A 219 -10.85 -7.21 -18.25
N ASN A 220 -11.92 -8.01 -18.43
CA ASN A 220 -12.19 -9.22 -17.66
C ASN A 220 -12.14 -8.99 -16.14
N GLY A 221 -12.74 -7.87 -15.67
CA GLY A 221 -12.88 -7.56 -14.26
C GLY A 221 -13.63 -8.68 -13.53
N ARG A 222 -13.04 -9.18 -12.43
CA ARG A 222 -13.62 -10.24 -11.61
C ARG A 222 -13.14 -10.16 -10.18
N VAL A 223 -13.92 -10.72 -9.27
CA VAL A 223 -13.51 -10.86 -7.87
C VAL A 223 -12.32 -11.81 -7.80
N PHE A 224 -11.21 -11.35 -7.23
CA PHE A 224 -10.05 -12.17 -6.93
C PHE A 224 -10.23 -12.90 -5.59
N CYS A 225 -10.61 -12.16 -4.54
CA CYS A 225 -10.95 -12.71 -3.23
C CYS A 225 -11.80 -11.72 -2.43
N VAL A 226 -12.48 -12.23 -1.40
CA VAL A 226 -13.15 -11.44 -0.37
C VAL A 226 -12.25 -11.39 0.85
N ILE A 227 -12.17 -10.25 1.52
CA ILE A 227 -11.39 -10.06 2.72
C ILE A 227 -12.10 -10.76 3.90
N ASP A 228 -11.34 -11.55 4.67
CA ASP A 228 -11.88 -12.32 5.79
C ASP A 228 -12.34 -11.44 6.95
N LYS A 229 -11.58 -10.34 7.24
CA LYS A 229 -11.92 -9.41 8.32
C LYS A 229 -11.51 -7.99 7.98
N GLY A 230 -12.46 -7.06 8.08
CA GLY A 230 -12.25 -5.63 7.79
C GLY A 230 -12.37 -5.31 6.32
N LEU A 231 -11.66 -4.29 5.88
CA LEU A 231 -11.64 -3.77 4.52
C LEU A 231 -10.26 -4.01 3.91
N PRO A 232 -10.16 -4.34 2.60
CA PRO A 232 -8.88 -4.28 1.91
C PRO A 232 -8.46 -2.82 1.77
N ASP A 233 -7.15 -2.54 1.92
CA ASP A 233 -6.59 -1.21 1.74
C ASP A 233 -5.36 -1.33 0.84
N GLY A 234 -4.16 -0.96 1.26
CA GLY A 234 -2.97 -1.13 0.43
C GLY A 234 -2.58 -2.60 0.19
N LEU A 235 -2.08 -2.91 -0.98
CA LEU A 235 -1.69 -4.28 -1.33
C LEU A 235 -0.44 -4.32 -2.23
N ARG A 236 0.32 -5.42 -2.14
CA ARG A 236 1.50 -5.67 -3.00
C ARG A 236 1.60 -7.15 -3.35
N CYS A 237 2.26 -7.46 -4.47
CA CYS A 237 2.57 -8.82 -4.87
C CYS A 237 4.00 -9.21 -4.50
N ASP A 238 4.23 -10.51 -4.24
CA ASP A 238 5.55 -11.10 -4.27
C ASP A 238 5.93 -11.62 -5.68
N THR A 239 7.17 -12.08 -5.84
CA THR A 239 7.67 -12.60 -7.13
C THR A 239 6.97 -13.88 -7.60
N ALA A 240 6.25 -14.58 -6.73
CA ALA A 240 5.45 -15.77 -7.08
C ALA A 240 3.99 -15.41 -7.41
N GLY A 241 3.62 -14.11 -7.36
CA GLY A 241 2.27 -13.64 -7.64
C GLY A 241 1.29 -13.80 -6.49
N ARG A 242 1.76 -14.08 -5.26
CA ARG A 242 0.93 -14.02 -4.06
C ARG A 242 0.63 -12.57 -3.71
N VAL A 243 -0.59 -12.30 -3.26
CA VAL A 243 -1.05 -10.95 -2.90
C VAL A 243 -1.02 -10.80 -1.40
N PHE A 244 -0.38 -9.73 -0.93
CA PHE A 244 -0.34 -9.30 0.47
C PHE A 244 -1.21 -8.06 0.58
N SER A 245 -2.33 -8.14 1.26
CA SER A 245 -3.28 -7.04 1.46
C SER A 245 -3.37 -6.67 2.92
N SER A 246 -3.25 -5.39 3.23
CA SER A 246 -3.69 -4.89 4.53
C SER A 246 -5.20 -5.10 4.68
N ALA A 247 -5.64 -5.36 5.91
CA ALA A 247 -7.03 -5.62 6.27
C ALA A 247 -7.27 -5.28 7.76
N GLY A 248 -8.48 -5.50 8.26
CA GLY A 248 -8.86 -5.05 9.60
C GLY A 248 -8.07 -5.64 10.77
N ASP A 249 -7.50 -6.83 10.62
CA ASP A 249 -6.78 -7.54 11.68
C ASP A 249 -5.29 -7.79 11.39
N GLY A 250 -4.82 -7.39 10.23
CA GLY A 250 -3.44 -7.64 9.84
C GLY A 250 -3.23 -7.64 8.34
N VAL A 251 -2.14 -8.24 7.89
CA VAL A 251 -1.86 -8.46 6.47
C VAL A 251 -2.34 -9.84 6.09
N GLN A 252 -3.33 -9.92 5.20
CA GLN A 252 -3.87 -11.16 4.64
C GLN A 252 -3.08 -11.54 3.40
N ILE A 253 -2.66 -12.81 3.32
CA ILE A 253 -1.79 -13.33 2.26
C ILE A 253 -2.60 -14.33 1.43
N PHE A 254 -2.68 -14.08 0.12
CA PHE A 254 -3.46 -14.92 -0.80
C PHE A 254 -2.57 -15.62 -1.83
N THR A 255 -2.96 -16.85 -2.21
CA THR A 255 -2.36 -17.53 -3.37
C THR A 255 -2.61 -16.74 -4.65
N PRO A 256 -1.89 -17.01 -5.77
CA PRO A 256 -2.21 -16.41 -7.07
C PRO A 256 -3.61 -16.73 -7.62
N LYS A 257 -4.34 -17.63 -6.93
CA LYS A 257 -5.74 -18.00 -7.24
C LYS A 257 -6.76 -17.34 -6.32
N GLY A 258 -6.33 -16.57 -5.30
CA GLY A 258 -7.22 -15.88 -4.36
C GLY A 258 -7.57 -16.67 -3.11
N GLU A 259 -6.93 -17.82 -2.83
CA GLU A 259 -7.15 -18.58 -1.60
C GLU A 259 -6.35 -17.96 -0.45
N LEU A 260 -6.95 -17.77 0.72
CA LEU A 260 -6.29 -17.23 1.91
C LEU A 260 -5.28 -18.24 2.48
N ILE A 261 -3.99 -17.91 2.39
CA ILE A 261 -2.89 -18.71 2.95
C ILE A 261 -2.81 -18.55 4.46
N GLY A 262 -3.00 -17.33 4.94
CA GLY A 262 -2.91 -16.96 6.34
C GLY A 262 -2.74 -15.46 6.52
N LYS A 263 -2.49 -15.03 7.77
CA LYS A 263 -2.40 -13.62 8.13
C LYS A 263 -1.19 -13.36 9.03
N ILE A 264 -0.58 -12.21 8.85
CA ILE A 264 0.33 -11.60 9.82
C ILE A 264 -0.53 -10.63 10.62
N LEU A 265 -0.85 -11.00 11.87
CA LEU A 265 -1.67 -10.17 12.75
C LEU A 265 -0.84 -8.97 13.23
N VAL A 266 -1.43 -7.78 13.16
CA VAL A 266 -0.77 -6.53 13.54
C VAL A 266 -1.53 -5.90 14.71
N PRO A 267 -0.87 -5.38 15.75
CA PRO A 267 -1.54 -4.81 16.92
C PRO A 267 -2.44 -3.60 16.60
N GLU A 268 -2.14 -2.88 15.52
CA GLU A 268 -2.93 -1.77 14.98
C GLU A 268 -3.42 -2.13 13.59
N THR A 269 -4.61 -1.68 13.19
CA THR A 269 -5.14 -1.94 11.85
C THR A 269 -4.18 -1.42 10.78
N PRO A 270 -3.60 -2.28 9.93
CA PRO A 270 -2.73 -1.83 8.86
C PRO A 270 -3.52 -1.14 7.75
N ALA A 271 -2.92 -0.10 7.18
CA ALA A 271 -3.45 0.62 6.05
C ALA A 271 -2.73 0.21 4.74
N ASN A 272 -1.41 0.08 4.76
CA ASN A 272 -0.67 -0.26 3.54
C ASN A 272 0.60 -1.08 3.82
N VAL A 273 1.16 -1.64 2.75
CA VAL A 273 2.36 -2.47 2.82
C VAL A 273 3.33 -2.17 1.67
N CYS A 274 4.63 -2.32 1.90
CA CYS A 274 5.59 -2.41 0.81
C CYS A 274 6.74 -3.36 1.14
N PHE A 275 7.29 -3.98 0.12
CA PHE A 275 8.51 -4.75 0.25
C PHE A 275 9.72 -3.83 0.11
N GLY A 276 10.71 -3.99 0.99
CA GLY A 276 11.91 -3.17 0.98
C GLY A 276 13.17 -3.92 1.41
N ARG A 277 14.20 -3.13 1.69
CA ARG A 277 15.60 -3.49 1.81
C ARG A 277 16.17 -4.07 0.51
N ARG A 278 17.50 -4.17 0.43
CA ARG A 278 18.23 -4.57 -0.78
C ARG A 278 17.77 -5.92 -1.37
N ASN A 279 17.34 -6.84 -0.52
CA ASN A 279 16.86 -8.16 -0.92
C ASN A 279 15.34 -8.20 -1.18
N ARG A 280 14.58 -7.12 -0.86
CA ARG A 280 13.12 -7.03 -0.93
C ARG A 280 12.40 -8.17 -0.20
N ARG A 281 12.94 -8.61 0.92
CA ARG A 281 12.35 -9.66 1.78
C ARG A 281 11.77 -9.11 3.07
N THR A 282 11.95 -7.83 3.35
CA THR A 282 11.31 -7.16 4.48
C THR A 282 10.00 -6.55 4.01
N LEU A 283 8.90 -6.96 4.62
CA LEU A 283 7.60 -6.32 4.47
C LEU A 283 7.49 -5.21 5.50
N PHE A 284 7.39 -3.97 5.05
CA PHE A 284 7.05 -2.81 5.87
C PHE A 284 5.53 -2.64 5.86
N ILE A 285 4.97 -2.26 7.01
CA ILE A 285 3.52 -2.17 7.24
C ILE A 285 3.26 -0.84 7.94
N THR A 286 2.54 0.05 7.28
CA THR A 286 1.97 1.24 7.93
C THR A 286 0.64 0.86 8.57
N ALA A 287 0.49 1.13 9.88
CA ALA A 287 -0.67 0.73 10.65
C ALA A 287 -1.04 1.82 11.65
N ARG A 288 -2.18 2.47 11.43
CA ARG A 288 -2.68 3.56 12.28
C ARG A 288 -1.58 4.56 12.65
N THR A 289 -1.04 4.47 13.86
CA THR A 289 -0.08 5.42 14.44
C THR A 289 1.36 4.95 14.36
N SER A 290 1.62 3.83 13.68
CA SER A 290 2.91 3.12 13.79
C SER A 290 3.39 2.52 12.47
N LEU A 291 4.70 2.38 12.39
CA LEU A 291 5.39 1.63 11.34
C LEU A 291 5.88 0.30 11.92
N TYR A 292 5.54 -0.80 11.24
CA TYR A 292 6.02 -2.15 11.56
C TYR A 292 6.84 -2.73 10.41
N CYS A 293 7.59 -3.79 10.69
CA CYS A 293 8.19 -4.64 9.66
C CYS A 293 8.28 -6.09 10.10
N ILE A 294 8.38 -6.98 9.11
CA ILE A 294 8.66 -8.40 9.29
C ILE A 294 9.52 -8.89 8.13
N ASP A 295 10.53 -9.72 8.45
CA ASP A 295 11.36 -10.36 7.42
C ASP A 295 10.72 -11.67 6.97
N LEU A 296 10.67 -11.89 5.65
CA LEU A 296 10.02 -13.01 5.01
C LEU A 296 11.00 -13.83 4.17
N ASP A 297 10.66 -15.10 3.87
CA ASP A 297 11.44 -15.97 2.98
C ASP A 297 11.13 -15.72 1.49
N VAL A 298 10.21 -14.82 1.20
CA VAL A 298 9.81 -14.45 -0.17
C VAL A 298 10.25 -13.04 -0.53
N LYS A 299 10.35 -12.76 -1.82
CA LYS A 299 10.72 -11.43 -2.34
C LYS A 299 9.51 -10.71 -2.88
N GLY A 300 9.36 -9.44 -2.55
CA GLY A 300 8.41 -8.57 -3.22
C GLY A 300 8.67 -8.51 -4.73
N ALA A 301 7.62 -8.43 -5.52
CA ALA A 301 7.73 -8.17 -6.95
C ALA A 301 8.44 -6.84 -7.19
N LYS A 302 9.31 -6.81 -8.19
CA LYS A 302 9.92 -5.55 -8.66
C LYS A 302 9.03 -5.02 -9.77
N LEU A 303 8.31 -3.94 -9.48
CA LEU A 303 7.46 -3.25 -10.46
C LEU A 303 8.20 -2.13 -11.20
N ASN A 304 9.51 -2.04 -11.04
CA ASN A 304 10.33 -0.98 -11.64
C ASN A 304 11.74 -1.45 -11.97
#